data_500e71eac4dbf2f7fbf951bf7c73c8b8
#
_entry.id   500e71eac4dbf2f7fbf951bf7c73c8b8
#
_cell.length_a   1.000
_cell.length_b   1.000
_cell.length_c   1.000
_cell.angle_alpha   90.00
_cell.angle_beta   90.00
_cell.angle_gamma   90.00
#
_symmetry.space_group_name_H-M   'P 1'
#
loop_
_entity.id
_entity.type
_entity.pdbx_description
1 polymer ?
#
loop_
_entity_poly.entity_id
_entity_poly.type
_entity_poly.pdbx_seq_one_letter_code
_entity_poly.pdbx_strand_id
1 'polypeptide(L)'
;MAEPDDPVMIVIGGGAIALSTAQELCALQGHRVVVLWRRDPDFARAVEGIGAVFVTASRPDSGEGLDRAGVRHAVTILALSPDDQLNLHAALLARDANPRIRIVLRQFNRTLAHKIEQNLANCSVLSLAWQSAATYAAAAIDPTCFRGLQFPEPDGPLTGFATRVAESCGVEGDTIAQAERVLAARIIAVDGATDLGGEAILPDRAELVVYGEIAKLQGSAFRRSAARVRPAIGRRLWSLLSWDRHHPPRLNPILARLAVATLAVFVVGTWYFHAAIGRTWLDAVYFVVTTMTTTGYGDLTPDRSHPADIAAAMLLMLAGITLTGLFIAFGASLLTRVQWVTMQGLRPVHRRGHIVVCGAGSIGSGVIDLLLALDKRLVVIERAPDTTIVERAREQHFDLLTGDASRDTTLDLCNLGAAHSLIALTNVDTLNLEIALGARARNPTMPIVLRIAEASFAESIARHFEFETTYSAAALAAPAFVGLSRFPGSRGRVEFGGQEFAIGEIGDEFRRTPPPNAIPIAVSRGSKFEIAHDFDALGPGDRALVLVPTAPFRNGEDTLAAAAERLLQGR
;
A
#
# COMPACT_ATOMS: atom_id res chain seq x y z
N MET A 1 -33.51 -19.39 5.89
CA MET A 1 -34.22 -18.38 6.70
C MET A 1 -33.97 -18.76 8.14
N ALA A 2 -33.37 -17.83 8.96
CA ALA A 2 -33.15 -18.09 10.38
C ALA A 2 -34.47 -18.20 11.14
N GLU A 3 -34.56 -19.15 12.07
CA GLU A 3 -35.75 -19.34 12.91
C GLU A 3 -35.78 -18.28 14.02
N PRO A 4 -36.97 -17.98 14.62
CA PRO A 4 -37.07 -16.97 15.69
C PRO A 4 -36.21 -17.26 16.91
N ASP A 5 -35.85 -18.52 17.16
CA ASP A 5 -35.05 -18.97 18.31
C ASP A 5 -33.54 -19.11 18.00
N ASP A 6 -33.10 -18.81 16.77
CA ASP A 6 -31.67 -18.86 16.42
C ASP A 6 -30.85 -17.86 17.21
N PRO A 7 -29.62 -18.22 17.63
CA PRO A 7 -28.75 -17.34 18.38
C PRO A 7 -28.42 -16.06 17.59
N VAL A 8 -28.49 -14.90 18.25
CA VAL A 8 -28.32 -13.59 17.62
C VAL A 8 -26.84 -13.23 17.56
N MET A 9 -26.38 -12.79 16.39
CA MET A 9 -25.10 -12.13 16.18
C MET A 9 -25.32 -10.67 15.78
N ILE A 10 -24.71 -9.73 16.50
CA ILE A 10 -24.88 -8.30 16.27
C ILE A 10 -23.65 -7.73 15.59
N VAL A 11 -23.84 -7.00 14.49
CA VAL A 11 -22.82 -6.23 13.80
C VAL A 11 -23.13 -4.75 13.99
N ILE A 12 -22.21 -3.99 14.60
CA ILE A 12 -22.33 -2.53 14.73
C ILE A 12 -21.40 -1.89 13.70
N GLY A 13 -21.96 -1.10 12.80
CA GLY A 13 -21.17 -0.38 11.80
C GLY A 13 -21.95 -0.14 10.51
N GLY A 14 -21.43 0.81 9.73
CA GLY A 14 -21.88 1.11 8.37
C GLY A 14 -20.74 0.94 7.36
N GLY A 15 -21.09 0.78 6.09
CA GLY A 15 -20.14 0.68 4.99
C GLY A 15 -19.61 -0.74 4.72
N ALA A 16 -18.62 -0.84 3.84
CA ALA A 16 -18.22 -2.10 3.21
C ALA A 16 -17.84 -3.22 4.20
N ILE A 17 -17.08 -2.93 5.27
CA ILE A 17 -16.64 -3.99 6.22
C ILE A 17 -17.81 -4.58 7.01
N ALA A 18 -18.75 -3.75 7.45
CA ALA A 18 -19.92 -4.23 8.17
C ALA A 18 -20.83 -5.06 7.27
N LEU A 19 -21.02 -4.61 6.02
CA LEU A 19 -21.80 -5.34 5.02
C LEU A 19 -21.14 -6.68 4.66
N SER A 20 -19.85 -6.69 4.32
CA SER A 20 -19.13 -7.93 3.99
C SER A 20 -19.11 -8.90 5.16
N THR A 21 -18.92 -8.41 6.40
CA THR A 21 -18.96 -9.27 7.59
C THR A 21 -20.34 -9.82 7.84
N ALA A 22 -21.41 -9.01 7.69
CA ALA A 22 -22.79 -9.48 7.81
C ALA A 22 -23.13 -10.51 6.73
N GLN A 23 -22.69 -10.30 5.49
CA GLN A 23 -22.87 -11.24 4.39
C GLN A 23 -22.23 -12.60 4.69
N GLU A 24 -20.99 -12.59 5.17
CA GLU A 24 -20.28 -13.79 5.60
C GLU A 24 -20.99 -14.51 6.76
N LEU A 25 -21.48 -13.75 7.75
CA LEU A 25 -22.25 -14.33 8.87
C LEU A 25 -23.58 -14.94 8.41
N CYS A 26 -24.28 -14.30 7.47
CA CYS A 26 -25.52 -14.83 6.90
C CYS A 26 -25.29 -16.11 6.09
N ALA A 27 -24.12 -16.26 5.46
CA ALA A 27 -23.75 -17.51 4.78
C ALA A 27 -23.55 -18.67 5.75
N LEU A 28 -23.23 -18.39 7.02
CA LEU A 28 -23.18 -19.38 8.09
C LEU A 28 -24.61 -19.63 8.59
N GLN A 29 -25.14 -20.84 8.36
CA GLN A 29 -26.48 -21.22 8.81
C GLN A 29 -26.57 -21.34 10.35
N GLY A 30 -27.77 -21.17 10.91
CA GLY A 30 -28.04 -21.37 12.33
C GLY A 30 -27.81 -20.12 13.20
N HIS A 31 -27.75 -18.91 12.60
CA HIS A 31 -27.64 -17.66 13.33
C HIS A 31 -28.52 -16.58 12.72
N ARG A 32 -29.10 -15.74 13.58
CA ARG A 32 -29.80 -14.53 13.17
C ARG A 32 -28.83 -13.34 13.21
N VAL A 33 -28.54 -12.74 12.06
CA VAL A 33 -27.64 -11.59 11.96
C VAL A 33 -28.42 -10.28 12.05
N VAL A 34 -28.03 -9.41 12.98
CA VAL A 34 -28.63 -8.08 13.20
C VAL A 34 -27.56 -7.03 12.97
N VAL A 35 -27.79 -6.12 12.03
CA VAL A 35 -26.91 -4.97 11.78
C VAL A 35 -27.50 -3.73 12.42
N LEU A 36 -26.78 -3.16 13.41
CA LEU A 36 -27.19 -1.97 14.15
C LEU A 36 -26.41 -0.77 13.64
N TRP A 37 -27.10 0.20 13.02
CA TRP A 37 -26.47 1.42 12.54
C TRP A 37 -27.40 2.63 12.53
N ARG A 38 -26.85 3.77 12.15
CA ARG A 38 -27.62 5.02 11.96
C ARG A 38 -28.56 4.88 10.74
N ARG A 39 -29.54 5.75 10.64
CA ARG A 39 -30.46 5.76 9.52
C ARG A 39 -29.71 5.99 8.18
N ASP A 40 -29.68 4.98 7.37
CA ASP A 40 -29.10 4.96 6.02
C ASP A 40 -29.95 4.02 5.15
N PRO A 41 -30.87 4.58 4.32
CA PRO A 41 -31.80 3.76 3.54
C PRO A 41 -31.14 2.87 2.49
N ASP A 42 -30.01 3.29 1.91
CA ASP A 42 -29.31 2.52 0.90
C ASP A 42 -28.56 1.37 1.54
N PHE A 43 -27.88 1.63 2.65
CA PHE A 43 -27.22 0.60 3.44
C PHE A 43 -28.21 -0.39 4.05
N ALA A 44 -29.37 0.08 4.53
CA ALA A 44 -30.44 -0.80 5.04
C ALA A 44 -30.92 -1.78 3.97
N ARG A 45 -31.19 -1.30 2.75
CA ARG A 45 -31.58 -2.18 1.61
C ARG A 45 -30.50 -3.20 1.28
N ALA A 46 -29.22 -2.81 1.32
CA ALA A 46 -28.12 -3.75 1.08
C ALA A 46 -28.04 -4.82 2.16
N VAL A 47 -28.21 -4.45 3.44
CA VAL A 47 -28.23 -5.38 4.59
C VAL A 47 -29.42 -6.34 4.52
N GLU A 48 -30.61 -5.84 4.22
CA GLU A 48 -31.82 -6.69 4.06
C GLU A 48 -31.69 -7.62 2.84
N GLY A 49 -31.04 -7.14 1.78
CA GLY A 49 -30.78 -7.93 0.56
C GLY A 49 -29.91 -9.16 0.78
N ILE A 50 -29.05 -9.17 1.80
CA ILE A 50 -28.23 -10.33 2.18
C ILE A 50 -28.89 -11.24 3.23
N GLY A 51 -30.13 -10.93 3.64
CA GLY A 51 -30.88 -11.70 4.62
C GLY A 51 -30.63 -11.33 6.09
N ALA A 52 -29.91 -10.24 6.37
CA ALA A 52 -29.72 -9.72 7.72
C ALA A 52 -30.86 -8.76 8.12
N VAL A 53 -31.07 -8.58 9.44
CA VAL A 53 -32.04 -7.65 9.99
C VAL A 53 -31.36 -6.29 10.25
N PHE A 54 -31.88 -5.21 9.65
CA PHE A 54 -31.35 -3.89 9.91
C PHE A 54 -32.11 -3.19 11.05
N VAL A 55 -31.37 -2.74 12.07
CA VAL A 55 -31.90 -1.99 13.23
C VAL A 55 -31.34 -0.58 13.20
N THR A 56 -32.22 0.40 13.13
CA THR A 56 -31.83 1.82 13.14
C THR A 56 -31.72 2.35 14.56
N ALA A 57 -30.59 2.98 14.91
CA ALA A 57 -30.42 3.75 16.12
C ALA A 57 -29.66 5.06 15.81
N SER A 58 -30.09 6.18 16.43
CA SER A 58 -29.38 7.46 16.30
C SER A 58 -27.99 7.39 16.93
N ARG A 59 -27.87 6.61 18.01
CA ARG A 59 -26.61 6.28 18.69
C ARG A 59 -26.49 4.76 18.80
N PRO A 60 -25.76 4.12 17.85
CA PRO A 60 -25.57 2.67 17.87
C PRO A 60 -24.82 2.17 19.11
N ASP A 61 -24.05 3.04 19.75
CA ASP A 61 -23.31 2.82 20.99
C ASP A 61 -24.11 3.16 22.27
N SER A 62 -25.44 3.17 22.23
CA SER A 62 -26.29 3.40 23.40
C SER A 62 -26.93 2.13 23.91
N GLY A 63 -27.26 2.07 25.22
CA GLY A 63 -27.98 0.94 25.81
C GLY A 63 -29.31 0.66 25.11
N GLU A 64 -30.08 1.71 24.74
CA GLU A 64 -31.34 1.57 24.01
C GLU A 64 -31.10 0.95 22.60
N GLY A 65 -30.06 1.41 21.88
CA GLY A 65 -29.71 0.85 20.57
C GLY A 65 -29.37 -0.65 20.66
N LEU A 66 -28.55 -0.99 21.65
CA LEU A 66 -28.13 -2.38 21.90
C LEU A 66 -29.28 -3.28 22.35
N ASP A 67 -30.18 -2.79 23.23
CA ASP A 67 -31.37 -3.56 23.65
C ASP A 67 -32.32 -3.80 22.47
N ARG A 68 -32.50 -2.83 21.56
CA ARG A 68 -33.26 -2.99 20.31
C ARG A 68 -32.64 -4.01 19.37
N ALA A 69 -31.31 -4.14 19.36
CA ALA A 69 -30.60 -5.16 18.60
C ALA A 69 -30.62 -6.55 19.27
N GLY A 70 -31.14 -6.67 20.51
CA GLY A 70 -31.25 -7.94 21.22
C GLY A 70 -29.98 -8.38 21.96
N VAL A 71 -29.14 -7.43 22.43
CA VAL A 71 -27.83 -7.71 23.06
C VAL A 71 -27.89 -8.69 24.23
N ARG A 72 -28.99 -8.72 24.99
CA ARG A 72 -29.15 -9.62 26.17
C ARG A 72 -29.15 -11.10 25.80
N HIS A 73 -29.54 -11.43 24.57
CA HIS A 73 -29.62 -12.80 24.05
C HIS A 73 -28.60 -13.06 22.95
N ALA A 74 -27.77 -12.07 22.60
CA ALA A 74 -26.77 -12.21 21.58
C ALA A 74 -25.59 -13.08 22.05
N VAL A 75 -25.12 -13.96 21.18
CA VAL A 75 -23.92 -14.78 21.42
C VAL A 75 -22.64 -13.99 21.11
N THR A 76 -22.70 -13.14 20.12
CA THR A 76 -21.53 -12.34 19.68
C THR A 76 -21.94 -10.93 19.27
N ILE A 77 -21.08 -9.97 19.55
CA ILE A 77 -21.14 -8.61 19.03
C ILE A 77 -19.83 -8.29 18.28
N LEU A 78 -19.96 -7.80 17.05
CA LEU A 78 -18.86 -7.33 16.23
C LEU A 78 -18.98 -5.81 16.03
N ALA A 79 -18.16 -5.03 16.71
CA ALA A 79 -18.16 -3.57 16.60
C ALA A 79 -17.14 -3.14 15.54
N LEU A 80 -17.65 -2.78 14.35
CA LEU A 80 -16.87 -2.60 13.11
C LEU A 80 -16.94 -1.18 12.54
N SER A 81 -17.41 -0.20 13.32
CA SER A 81 -17.42 1.21 12.95
C SER A 81 -15.99 1.69 12.61
N PRO A 82 -15.81 2.69 11.72
CA PRO A 82 -14.53 3.38 11.58
C PRO A 82 -14.14 4.23 12.80
N ASP A 83 -15.05 4.43 13.75
CA ASP A 83 -14.84 5.15 15.00
C ASP A 83 -14.49 4.18 16.12
N ASP A 84 -13.21 4.18 16.51
CA ASP A 84 -12.66 3.31 17.56
C ASP A 84 -13.32 3.54 18.93
N GLN A 85 -13.68 4.79 19.23
CA GLN A 85 -14.33 5.13 20.49
C GLN A 85 -15.74 4.57 20.56
N LEU A 86 -16.51 4.67 19.47
CA LEU A 86 -17.83 4.07 19.35
C LEU A 86 -17.76 2.54 19.55
N ASN A 87 -16.78 1.89 18.92
CA ASN A 87 -16.60 0.44 19.02
C ASN A 87 -16.33 0.02 20.47
N LEU A 88 -15.40 0.69 21.14
CA LEU A 88 -15.07 0.38 22.54
C LEU A 88 -16.25 0.63 23.47
N HIS A 89 -16.96 1.77 23.32
CA HIS A 89 -18.11 2.10 24.15
C HIS A 89 -19.25 1.08 23.99
N ALA A 90 -19.57 0.73 22.75
CA ALA A 90 -20.56 -0.31 22.44
C ALA A 90 -20.19 -1.67 23.06
N ALA A 91 -18.92 -2.04 23.01
CA ALA A 91 -18.42 -3.29 23.59
C ALA A 91 -18.57 -3.34 25.11
N LEU A 92 -18.24 -2.25 25.80
CA LEU A 92 -18.39 -2.16 27.26
C LEU A 92 -19.86 -2.26 27.68
N LEU A 93 -20.74 -1.50 27.03
CA LEU A 93 -22.19 -1.58 27.30
C LEU A 93 -22.76 -2.97 26.96
N ALA A 94 -22.28 -3.60 25.89
CA ALA A 94 -22.72 -4.96 25.57
C ALA A 94 -22.29 -5.97 26.64
N ARG A 95 -21.09 -5.83 27.19
CA ARG A 95 -20.59 -6.65 28.29
C ARG A 95 -21.42 -6.46 29.58
N ASP A 96 -21.79 -5.22 29.88
CA ASP A 96 -22.64 -4.90 31.04
C ASP A 96 -24.03 -5.51 30.89
N ALA A 97 -24.60 -5.47 29.67
CA ALA A 97 -25.93 -6.03 29.39
C ALA A 97 -25.93 -7.58 29.30
N ASN A 98 -24.82 -8.17 28.84
CA ASN A 98 -24.64 -9.62 28.67
C ASN A 98 -23.20 -10.04 29.03
N PRO A 99 -22.96 -10.48 30.28
CA PRO A 99 -21.60 -10.84 30.74
C PRO A 99 -20.94 -11.99 29.97
N ARG A 100 -21.68 -12.81 29.24
CA ARG A 100 -21.15 -13.96 28.49
C ARG A 100 -20.90 -13.66 27.02
N ILE A 101 -21.30 -12.50 26.52
CA ILE A 101 -21.21 -12.18 25.10
C ILE A 101 -19.77 -12.24 24.59
N ARG A 102 -19.57 -12.86 23.44
CA ARG A 102 -18.29 -12.78 22.70
C ARG A 102 -18.19 -11.40 22.06
N ILE A 103 -17.03 -10.76 22.20
CA ILE A 103 -16.79 -9.41 21.67
C ILE A 103 -15.69 -9.48 20.61
N VAL A 104 -15.97 -8.96 19.43
CA VAL A 104 -14.98 -8.75 18.38
C VAL A 104 -14.94 -7.26 18.03
N LEU A 105 -13.79 -6.63 18.24
CA LEU A 105 -13.61 -5.19 18.06
C LEU A 105 -12.72 -4.90 16.87
N ARG A 106 -13.15 -3.94 16.07
CA ARG A 106 -12.25 -3.23 15.16
C ARG A 106 -11.56 -2.10 15.93
N GLN A 107 -10.24 -2.08 15.93
CA GLN A 107 -9.43 -1.04 16.57
C GLN A 107 -8.24 -0.69 15.68
N PHE A 108 -7.97 0.60 15.52
CA PHE A 108 -6.83 1.05 14.72
C PHE A 108 -5.52 1.00 15.52
N ASN A 109 -5.56 1.45 16.78
CA ASN A 109 -4.37 1.52 17.63
C ASN A 109 -4.00 0.16 18.21
N ARG A 110 -2.88 -0.42 17.76
CA ARG A 110 -2.39 -1.75 18.19
C ARG A 110 -2.08 -1.83 19.67
N THR A 111 -1.45 -0.80 20.23
CA THR A 111 -1.10 -0.78 21.66
C THR A 111 -2.35 -0.81 22.53
N LEU A 112 -3.39 -0.06 22.13
CA LEU A 112 -4.67 -0.08 22.80
C LEU A 112 -5.39 -1.42 22.59
N ALA A 113 -5.35 -1.97 21.40
CA ALA A 113 -5.94 -3.27 21.07
C ALA A 113 -5.43 -4.38 22.01
N HIS A 114 -4.13 -4.50 22.16
CA HIS A 114 -3.52 -5.49 23.06
C HIS A 114 -3.94 -5.29 24.54
N LYS A 115 -3.99 -4.03 25.00
CA LYS A 115 -4.47 -3.73 26.36
C LYS A 115 -5.94 -4.08 26.56
N ILE A 116 -6.79 -3.86 25.54
CA ILE A 116 -8.21 -4.23 25.60
C ILE A 116 -8.34 -5.75 25.70
N GLU A 117 -7.64 -6.52 24.89
CA GLU A 117 -7.70 -8.00 24.94
C GLU A 117 -7.23 -8.56 26.28
N GLN A 118 -6.21 -7.96 26.90
CA GLN A 118 -5.72 -8.39 28.22
C GLN A 118 -6.69 -8.09 29.35
N ASN A 119 -7.50 -7.06 29.23
CA ASN A 119 -8.36 -6.57 30.34
C ASN A 119 -9.86 -6.85 30.12
N LEU A 120 -10.30 -7.20 28.92
CA LEU A 120 -11.69 -7.52 28.62
C LEU A 120 -11.81 -8.99 28.23
N ALA A 121 -12.33 -9.79 29.16
CA ALA A 121 -12.49 -11.24 28.96
C ALA A 121 -13.37 -11.54 27.72
N ASN A 122 -13.09 -12.65 27.02
CA ASN A 122 -13.82 -13.09 25.84
C ASN A 122 -13.93 -12.00 24.75
N CYS A 123 -12.84 -11.22 24.58
CA CYS A 123 -12.72 -10.16 23.60
C CYS A 123 -11.56 -10.44 22.65
N SER A 124 -11.77 -10.24 21.36
CA SER A 124 -10.71 -10.20 20.35
C SER A 124 -10.74 -8.87 19.64
N VAL A 125 -9.57 -8.32 19.38
CA VAL A 125 -9.42 -7.02 18.72
C VAL A 125 -8.64 -7.19 17.42
N LEU A 126 -9.15 -6.66 16.33
CA LEU A 126 -8.53 -6.76 15.02
C LEU A 126 -8.45 -5.40 14.34
N SER A 127 -7.34 -5.15 13.67
CA SER A 127 -7.20 -3.98 12.81
C SER A 127 -7.47 -4.35 11.35
N LEU A 128 -8.50 -3.73 10.77
CA LEU A 128 -8.77 -3.83 9.32
C LEU A 128 -7.53 -3.46 8.49
N ALA A 129 -6.82 -2.42 8.93
CA ALA A 129 -5.64 -1.92 8.24
C ALA A 129 -4.53 -2.98 8.19
N TRP A 130 -4.25 -3.64 9.29
CA TRP A 130 -3.21 -4.66 9.37
C TRP A 130 -3.57 -5.95 8.64
N GLN A 131 -4.81 -6.41 8.75
CA GLN A 131 -5.25 -7.62 8.05
C GLN A 131 -5.16 -7.48 6.53
N SER A 132 -5.45 -6.30 6.01
CA SER A 132 -5.36 -6.05 4.56
C SER A 132 -3.95 -5.63 4.14
N ALA A 133 -3.21 -4.87 4.95
CA ALA A 133 -1.88 -4.37 4.61
C ALA A 133 -0.89 -5.49 4.24
N ALA A 134 -0.94 -6.63 4.94
CA ALA A 134 -0.08 -7.77 4.65
C ALA A 134 -0.27 -8.29 3.22
N THR A 135 -1.51 -8.38 2.74
CA THR A 135 -1.80 -8.81 1.36
C THR A 135 -1.34 -7.78 0.33
N TYR A 136 -1.59 -6.48 0.56
CA TYR A 136 -1.12 -5.43 -0.34
C TYR A 136 0.40 -5.37 -0.42
N ALA A 137 1.09 -5.47 0.72
CA ALA A 137 2.55 -5.47 0.77
C ALA A 137 3.16 -6.71 0.08
N ALA A 138 2.58 -7.89 0.32
CA ALA A 138 3.02 -9.13 -0.30
C ALA A 138 2.83 -9.11 -1.82
N ALA A 139 1.66 -8.69 -2.31
CA ALA A 139 1.36 -8.57 -3.74
C ALA A 139 2.23 -7.52 -4.44
N ALA A 140 2.63 -6.45 -3.76
CA ALA A 140 3.54 -5.45 -4.32
C ALA A 140 4.96 -5.97 -4.50
N ILE A 141 5.39 -6.91 -3.64
CA ILE A 141 6.70 -7.57 -3.75
C ILE A 141 6.64 -8.69 -4.79
N ASP A 142 5.56 -9.47 -4.75
CA ASP A 142 5.34 -10.64 -5.58
C ASP A 142 3.88 -10.68 -6.07
N PRO A 143 3.61 -10.30 -7.32
CA PRO A 143 2.25 -10.22 -7.87
C PRO A 143 1.48 -11.54 -7.86
N THR A 144 2.17 -12.68 -7.75
CA THR A 144 1.53 -13.99 -7.68
C THR A 144 1.02 -14.32 -6.27
N CYS A 145 1.35 -13.47 -5.27
CA CYS A 145 0.85 -13.61 -3.92
C CYS A 145 -0.59 -13.07 -3.82
N PHE A 146 -1.53 -13.95 -3.56
CA PHE A 146 -2.95 -13.61 -3.47
C PHE A 146 -3.44 -13.44 -2.02
N ARG A 147 -2.67 -13.91 -1.01
CA ARG A 147 -2.97 -13.71 0.40
C ARG A 147 -1.69 -13.51 1.20
N GLY A 148 -1.52 -12.36 1.83
CA GLY A 148 -0.43 -12.06 2.75
C GLY A 148 -0.89 -12.12 4.21
N LEU A 149 0.00 -12.55 5.09
CA LEU A 149 -0.19 -12.65 6.53
C LEU A 149 1.11 -12.27 7.24
N GLN A 150 0.99 -11.75 8.45
CA GLN A 150 2.13 -11.65 9.37
C GLN A 150 2.03 -12.77 10.40
N PHE A 151 3.04 -13.64 10.48
CA PHE A 151 3.01 -14.76 11.41
C PHE A 151 4.38 -14.98 12.07
N PRO A 152 4.45 -15.09 13.42
CA PRO A 152 3.36 -14.83 14.35
C PRO A 152 2.98 -13.34 14.39
N GLU A 153 1.74 -13.02 14.63
CA GLU A 153 1.33 -11.64 14.84
C GLU A 153 1.67 -11.25 16.30
N PRO A 154 2.16 -10.02 16.56
CA PRO A 154 2.31 -8.89 15.63
C PRO A 154 3.69 -8.74 14.99
N ASP A 155 4.72 -9.46 15.40
CA ASP A 155 6.11 -9.11 15.11
C ASP A 155 6.83 -10.13 14.21
N GLY A 156 6.09 -11.10 13.67
CA GLY A 156 6.63 -12.11 12.76
C GLY A 156 6.90 -11.59 11.35
N PRO A 157 7.60 -12.40 10.53
CA PRO A 157 7.85 -12.06 9.14
C PRO A 157 6.56 -11.94 8.31
N LEU A 158 6.62 -11.18 7.23
CA LEU A 158 5.57 -11.17 6.21
C LEU A 158 5.64 -12.48 5.45
N THR A 159 4.57 -13.27 5.55
CA THR A 159 4.37 -14.56 4.89
C THR A 159 3.19 -14.48 3.93
N GLY A 160 3.01 -15.46 3.06
CA GLY A 160 1.86 -15.44 2.18
C GLY A 160 1.69 -16.69 1.34
N PHE A 161 0.51 -16.78 0.76
CA PHE A 161 0.14 -17.77 -0.24
C PHE A 161 0.36 -17.20 -1.62
N ALA A 162 1.08 -17.94 -2.46
CA ALA A 162 1.38 -17.54 -3.83
C ALA A 162 1.14 -18.70 -4.79
N THR A 163 0.72 -18.38 -6.01
CA THR A 163 0.61 -19.35 -7.10
C THR A 163 1.91 -19.40 -7.89
N ARG A 164 2.39 -20.59 -8.23
CA ARG A 164 3.61 -20.84 -8.98
C ARG A 164 3.38 -21.90 -10.04
N VAL A 165 4.16 -21.85 -11.11
CA VAL A 165 4.26 -22.94 -12.08
C VAL A 165 5.60 -23.65 -11.86
N ALA A 166 5.59 -24.98 -11.73
CA ALA A 166 6.76 -25.79 -11.42
C ALA A 166 7.96 -25.49 -12.36
N GLU A 167 7.71 -25.45 -13.68
CA GLU A 167 8.69 -25.09 -14.69
C GLU A 167 9.33 -23.70 -14.46
N SER A 168 8.52 -22.70 -14.07
CA SER A 168 9.00 -21.33 -13.85
C SER A 168 9.93 -21.22 -12.64
N CYS A 169 9.76 -22.10 -11.66
CA CYS A 169 10.58 -22.20 -10.45
C CYS A 169 11.75 -23.16 -10.59
N GLY A 170 11.73 -24.02 -11.64
CA GLY A 170 12.73 -25.05 -11.92
C GLY A 170 12.73 -26.16 -10.89
N VAL A 171 11.55 -26.57 -10.51
CA VAL A 171 11.28 -27.70 -9.61
C VAL A 171 10.49 -28.79 -10.34
N GLU A 172 10.36 -28.69 -11.66
CA GLU A 172 9.79 -29.73 -12.51
C GLU A 172 10.57 -31.04 -12.38
N GLY A 173 9.88 -32.14 -12.21
CA GLY A 173 10.48 -33.47 -12.02
C GLY A 173 11.09 -33.70 -10.62
N ASP A 174 11.11 -32.73 -9.73
CA ASP A 174 11.50 -32.90 -8.35
C ASP A 174 10.37 -33.55 -7.53
N THR A 175 10.72 -34.22 -6.44
CA THR A 175 9.72 -34.59 -5.45
C THR A 175 9.22 -33.37 -4.69
N ILE A 176 8.00 -33.42 -4.14
CA ILE A 176 7.44 -32.32 -3.36
C ILE A 176 8.42 -31.88 -2.24
N ALA A 177 9.00 -32.85 -1.50
CA ALA A 177 9.95 -32.56 -0.45
C ALA A 177 11.25 -31.90 -0.93
N GLN A 178 11.69 -32.18 -2.18
CA GLN A 178 12.83 -31.50 -2.80
C GLN A 178 12.47 -30.09 -3.21
N ALA A 179 11.32 -29.92 -3.86
CA ALA A 179 10.80 -28.63 -4.31
C ALA A 179 10.58 -27.65 -3.14
N GLU A 180 10.02 -28.11 -2.02
CA GLU A 180 9.84 -27.30 -0.81
C GLU A 180 11.18 -26.78 -0.25
N ARG A 181 12.23 -27.61 -0.28
CA ARG A 181 13.57 -27.17 0.12
C ARG A 181 14.16 -26.13 -0.82
N VAL A 182 13.95 -26.28 -2.13
CA VAL A 182 14.43 -25.33 -3.15
C VAL A 182 13.69 -24.00 -3.05
N LEU A 183 12.37 -24.05 -2.87
CA LEU A 183 11.51 -22.87 -2.75
C LEU A 183 11.62 -22.22 -1.37
N ALA A 184 12.13 -22.91 -0.37
CA ALA A 184 12.04 -22.54 1.05
C ALA A 184 10.60 -22.19 1.47
N ALA A 185 9.64 -22.99 0.98
CA ALA A 185 8.20 -22.77 1.13
C ALA A 185 7.47 -24.11 1.25
N ARG A 186 6.33 -24.12 1.95
CA ARG A 186 5.42 -25.24 1.99
C ARG A 186 4.59 -25.32 0.71
N ILE A 187 4.55 -26.43 0.04
CA ILE A 187 3.60 -26.70 -1.05
C ILE A 187 2.29 -27.16 -0.44
N ILE A 188 1.21 -26.42 -0.67
CA ILE A 188 -0.10 -26.66 -0.07
C ILE A 188 -1.00 -27.41 -1.04
N ALA A 189 -0.92 -27.07 -2.34
CA ALA A 189 -1.69 -27.76 -3.37
C ALA A 189 -0.87 -27.87 -4.66
N VAL A 190 -1.14 -28.93 -5.43
CA VAL A 190 -0.61 -29.19 -6.77
C VAL A 190 -1.80 -29.43 -7.69
N ASP A 191 -1.98 -28.59 -8.70
CA ASP A 191 -3.13 -28.61 -9.62
C ASP A 191 -4.49 -28.68 -8.86
N GLY A 192 -4.57 -27.95 -7.74
CA GLY A 192 -5.74 -27.90 -6.85
C GLY A 192 -5.88 -29.06 -5.87
N ALA A 193 -5.08 -30.12 -5.98
CA ALA A 193 -5.11 -31.24 -5.04
C ALA A 193 -4.28 -30.90 -3.78
N THR A 194 -4.84 -31.18 -2.59
CA THR A 194 -4.21 -30.89 -1.28
C THR A 194 -3.72 -32.14 -0.55
N ASP A 195 -4.11 -33.33 -1.01
CA ASP A 195 -3.60 -34.61 -0.47
C ASP A 195 -2.30 -34.96 -1.19
N LEU A 196 -1.18 -34.45 -0.64
CA LEU A 196 0.12 -34.51 -1.26
C LEU A 196 1.03 -35.50 -0.53
N GLY A 197 1.41 -36.59 -1.20
CA GLY A 197 2.49 -37.45 -0.72
C GLY A 197 3.84 -36.74 -0.94
N GLY A 198 4.68 -36.65 0.11
CA GLY A 198 6.00 -35.94 0.01
C GLY A 198 6.96 -36.48 -1.06
N GLU A 199 6.76 -37.73 -1.51
CA GLU A 199 7.54 -38.38 -2.58
C GLU A 199 6.91 -38.24 -3.98
N ALA A 200 5.73 -37.62 -4.10
CA ALA A 200 5.09 -37.37 -5.37
C ALA A 200 5.97 -36.45 -6.25
N ILE A 201 6.13 -36.81 -7.51
CA ILE A 201 6.92 -36.05 -8.50
C ILE A 201 6.05 -34.95 -9.09
N LEU A 202 6.58 -33.74 -9.17
CA LEU A 202 5.91 -32.58 -9.74
C LEU A 202 5.91 -32.65 -11.27
N PRO A 203 4.73 -32.58 -11.94
CA PRO A 203 4.64 -32.41 -13.38
C PRO A 203 5.26 -31.08 -13.85
N ASP A 204 5.73 -31.04 -15.11
CA ASP A 204 6.45 -29.87 -15.68
C ASP A 204 5.66 -28.55 -15.58
N ARG A 205 4.35 -28.60 -15.81
CA ARG A 205 3.47 -27.42 -15.81
C ARG A 205 2.49 -27.40 -14.64
N ALA A 206 2.79 -28.15 -13.57
CA ALA A 206 1.94 -28.17 -12.41
C ALA A 206 1.78 -26.76 -11.80
N GLU A 207 0.56 -26.41 -11.50
CA GLU A 207 0.25 -25.21 -10.74
C GLU A 207 0.41 -25.52 -9.25
N LEU A 208 1.31 -24.80 -8.60
CA LEU A 208 1.62 -24.98 -7.19
C LEU A 208 1.04 -23.83 -6.38
N VAL A 209 0.30 -24.14 -5.32
CA VAL A 209 0.01 -23.17 -4.26
C VAL A 209 1.03 -23.35 -3.16
N VAL A 210 1.81 -22.33 -2.92
CA VAL A 210 2.90 -22.35 -1.95
C VAL A 210 2.65 -21.34 -0.82
N TYR A 211 3.07 -21.69 0.39
CA TYR A 211 3.07 -20.80 1.54
C TYR A 211 4.50 -20.64 2.07
N GLY A 212 4.91 -19.40 2.30
CA GLY A 212 6.25 -19.12 2.83
C GLY A 212 6.48 -17.66 3.15
N GLU A 213 7.71 -17.36 3.58
CA GLU A 213 8.16 -16.00 3.82
C GLU A 213 8.34 -15.25 2.49
N ILE A 214 7.68 -14.12 2.33
CA ILE A 214 7.66 -13.36 1.05
C ILE A 214 9.06 -12.98 0.58
N ALA A 215 9.95 -12.64 1.51
CA ALA A 215 11.34 -12.32 1.18
C ALA A 215 12.09 -13.49 0.51
N LYS A 216 11.79 -14.73 0.91
CA LYS A 216 12.39 -15.96 0.34
C LYS A 216 11.71 -16.38 -0.95
N LEU A 217 10.37 -16.27 -1.01
CA LEU A 217 9.59 -16.57 -2.20
C LEU A 217 10.00 -15.72 -3.41
N GLN A 218 10.28 -14.44 -3.20
CA GLN A 218 10.79 -13.55 -4.26
C GLN A 218 12.15 -14.03 -4.80
N GLY A 219 13.04 -14.53 -3.95
CA GLY A 219 14.38 -14.99 -4.33
C GLY A 219 14.37 -16.23 -5.23
N SER A 220 13.39 -17.13 -5.09
CA SER A 220 13.26 -18.34 -5.91
C SER A 220 12.76 -18.05 -7.34
N ALA A 221 11.86 -17.07 -7.49
CA ALA A 221 11.35 -16.65 -8.81
C ALA A 221 12.37 -15.83 -9.62
N PHE A 222 13.27 -15.09 -8.97
CA PHE A 222 14.20 -14.16 -9.63
C PHE A 222 15.53 -14.78 -10.08
N ARG A 223 15.93 -15.95 -9.56
CA ARG A 223 17.26 -16.50 -9.85
C ARG A 223 17.50 -16.86 -11.30
N ARG A 224 16.49 -17.11 -12.13
CA ARG A 224 16.64 -17.45 -13.55
C ARG A 224 16.42 -16.30 -14.51
N SER A 225 15.63 -15.30 -14.20
CA SER A 225 15.49 -14.09 -15.02
C SER A 225 16.74 -13.20 -15.00
N ALA A 226 17.49 -13.21 -13.90
CA ALA A 226 18.72 -12.42 -13.74
C ALA A 226 19.94 -12.98 -14.50
N ALA A 227 19.89 -14.24 -14.93
CA ALA A 227 21.02 -14.89 -15.61
C ALA A 227 21.27 -14.39 -17.05
N ARG A 228 20.41 -13.53 -17.61
CA ARG A 228 20.56 -12.96 -18.97
C ARG A 228 20.90 -11.48 -19.05
N VAL A 229 21.01 -10.78 -17.93
CA VAL A 229 21.50 -9.39 -17.95
C VAL A 229 22.95 -9.37 -17.49
N ARG A 230 23.88 -9.55 -18.42
CA ARG A 230 25.31 -9.24 -18.22
C ARG A 230 25.42 -7.77 -17.82
N PRO A 231 26.04 -7.43 -16.67
CA PRO A 231 26.33 -6.05 -16.35
C PRO A 231 27.39 -5.54 -17.34
N ALA A 232 26.98 -4.68 -18.25
CA ALA A 232 27.91 -3.93 -19.09
C ALA A 232 28.68 -2.95 -18.20
N ILE A 233 29.85 -3.37 -17.71
CA ILE A 233 30.77 -2.58 -16.87
C ILE A 233 31.26 -1.30 -17.59
N GLY A 234 31.01 -1.17 -18.90
CA GLY A 234 31.44 -0.02 -19.71
C GLY A 234 30.54 1.22 -19.69
N ARG A 235 29.37 1.21 -19.01
CA ARG A 235 28.42 2.34 -19.09
C ARG A 235 28.53 3.41 -17.99
N ARG A 236 29.33 3.21 -16.95
CA ARG A 236 29.42 4.19 -15.84
C ARG A 236 30.17 5.47 -16.15
N LEU A 237 31.08 5.50 -17.12
CA LEU A 237 31.77 6.72 -17.54
C LEU A 237 31.01 7.52 -18.62
N TRP A 238 30.10 6.88 -19.34
CA TRP A 238 29.33 7.54 -20.40
C TRP A 238 28.06 8.23 -19.88
N SER A 239 27.55 7.83 -18.72
CA SER A 239 26.36 8.44 -18.14
C SER A 239 26.61 9.83 -17.50
N LEU A 240 27.88 10.18 -17.24
CA LEU A 240 28.26 11.53 -16.78
C LEU A 240 28.42 12.52 -17.96
N LEU A 241 28.50 12.03 -19.18
CA LEU A 241 28.65 12.81 -20.40
C LEU A 241 27.51 12.65 -21.41
N SER A 242 26.55 11.76 -21.14
CA SER A 242 25.36 11.65 -21.95
C SER A 242 24.32 12.66 -21.48
N TRP A 243 24.36 13.83 -22.06
CA TRP A 243 23.23 14.73 -22.15
C TRP A 243 22.04 13.91 -22.70
N ASP A 244 20.97 13.82 -21.95
CA ASP A 244 19.79 13.08 -22.33
C ASP A 244 19.22 13.66 -23.63
N ARG A 245 19.43 12.95 -24.75
CA ARG A 245 19.02 13.40 -26.09
C ARG A 245 17.51 13.38 -26.31
N HIS A 246 16.76 12.88 -25.35
CA HIS A 246 15.30 12.75 -25.50
C HIS A 246 14.51 13.93 -24.97
N HIS A 247 15.14 14.80 -24.16
CA HIS A 247 14.57 16.09 -23.78
C HIS A 247 15.68 17.14 -23.76
N PRO A 248 15.95 17.80 -24.91
CA PRO A 248 16.82 18.97 -24.86
C PRO A 248 16.21 19.96 -23.86
N PRO A 249 17.03 20.54 -22.95
CA PRO A 249 16.53 21.57 -22.05
C PRO A 249 15.88 22.63 -22.93
N ARG A 250 14.54 22.71 -22.87
CA ARG A 250 13.82 23.81 -23.54
C ARG A 250 14.27 25.08 -22.86
N LEU A 251 15.26 25.75 -23.46
CA LEU A 251 15.66 27.07 -23.04
C LEU A 251 14.38 27.90 -22.96
N ASN A 252 14.13 28.45 -21.78
CA ASN A 252 12.94 29.29 -21.59
C ASN A 252 12.97 30.37 -22.69
N PRO A 253 11.95 30.44 -23.56
CA PRO A 253 11.97 31.35 -24.71
C PRO A 253 12.15 32.81 -24.30
N ILE A 254 11.78 33.17 -23.07
CA ILE A 254 11.99 34.51 -22.49
C ILE A 254 13.49 34.73 -22.25
N LEU A 255 14.20 33.75 -21.66
CA LEU A 255 15.65 33.85 -21.42
C LEU A 255 16.43 33.93 -22.73
N ALA A 256 16.06 33.15 -23.73
CA ALA A 256 16.69 33.21 -25.04
C ALA A 256 16.49 34.59 -25.70
N ARG A 257 15.25 35.13 -25.66
CA ARG A 257 14.98 36.49 -26.17
C ARG A 257 15.74 37.56 -25.43
N LEU A 258 15.85 37.46 -24.10
CA LEU A 258 16.58 38.39 -23.27
C LEU A 258 18.09 38.34 -23.60
N ALA A 259 18.68 37.16 -23.76
CA ALA A 259 20.08 36.99 -24.16
C ALA A 259 20.35 37.56 -25.56
N VAL A 260 19.46 37.34 -26.52
CA VAL A 260 19.55 37.91 -27.87
C VAL A 260 19.45 39.43 -27.84
N ALA A 261 18.50 39.98 -27.07
CA ALA A 261 18.36 41.44 -26.92
C ALA A 261 19.62 42.08 -26.30
N THR A 262 20.17 41.44 -25.25
CA THR A 262 21.43 41.92 -24.62
C THR A 262 22.60 41.88 -25.61
N LEU A 263 22.73 40.78 -26.36
CA LEU A 263 23.79 40.67 -27.37
C LEU A 263 23.62 41.72 -28.49
N ALA A 264 22.38 41.97 -28.93
CA ALA A 264 22.09 42.95 -29.94
C ALA A 264 22.47 44.39 -29.48
N VAL A 265 22.06 44.77 -28.26
CA VAL A 265 22.43 46.07 -27.67
C VAL A 265 23.95 46.16 -27.51
N PHE A 266 24.63 45.12 -27.08
CA PHE A 266 26.08 45.07 -26.95
C PHE A 266 26.79 45.27 -28.30
N VAL A 267 26.40 44.53 -29.32
CA VAL A 267 27.03 44.60 -30.66
C VAL A 267 26.76 45.96 -31.33
N VAL A 268 25.52 46.41 -31.31
CA VAL A 268 25.14 47.71 -31.91
C VAL A 268 25.81 48.87 -31.16
N GLY A 269 25.81 48.80 -29.82
CA GLY A 269 26.49 49.82 -29.01
C GLY A 269 28.00 49.85 -29.26
N THR A 270 28.66 48.69 -29.32
CA THR A 270 30.11 48.62 -29.60
C THR A 270 30.42 49.17 -30.98
N TRP A 271 29.64 48.84 -32.00
CA TRP A 271 29.82 49.37 -33.37
C TRP A 271 29.65 50.88 -33.41
N TYR A 272 28.61 51.43 -32.80
CA TYR A 272 28.33 52.86 -32.76
C TYR A 272 29.45 53.63 -32.00
N PHE A 273 29.81 53.18 -30.82
CA PHE A 273 30.78 53.87 -29.98
C PHE A 273 32.24 53.69 -30.44
N HIS A 274 32.55 52.68 -31.25
CA HIS A 274 33.80 52.63 -31.97
C HIS A 274 34.00 53.83 -32.90
N ALA A 275 32.94 54.22 -33.63
CA ALA A 275 32.98 55.41 -34.48
C ALA A 275 32.94 56.72 -33.68
N ALA A 276 32.08 56.80 -32.64
CA ALA A 276 31.86 58.03 -31.86
C ALA A 276 33.01 58.39 -30.93
N ILE A 277 33.75 57.41 -30.35
CA ILE A 277 34.89 57.65 -29.48
C ILE A 277 36.18 57.83 -30.29
N GLY A 278 36.24 57.31 -31.55
CA GLY A 278 37.38 57.43 -32.45
C GLY A 278 38.68 56.72 -31.97
N ARG A 279 38.53 55.69 -31.12
CA ARG A 279 39.58 54.87 -30.54
C ARG A 279 39.53 53.43 -31.03
N THR A 280 40.26 52.54 -30.34
CA THR A 280 40.31 51.11 -30.70
C THR A 280 38.99 50.40 -30.45
N TRP A 281 38.77 49.26 -31.12
CA TRP A 281 37.62 48.36 -30.85
C TRP A 281 37.57 47.93 -29.38
N LEU A 282 38.74 47.76 -28.74
CA LEU A 282 38.83 47.39 -27.34
C LEU A 282 38.27 48.48 -26.41
N ASP A 283 38.56 49.75 -26.71
CA ASP A 283 38.03 50.89 -25.96
C ASP A 283 36.52 51.00 -26.09
N ALA A 284 35.96 50.72 -27.27
CA ALA A 284 34.52 50.71 -27.50
C ALA A 284 33.83 49.56 -26.72
N VAL A 285 34.40 48.36 -26.77
CA VAL A 285 33.90 47.20 -25.96
C VAL A 285 33.95 47.55 -24.48
N TYR A 286 35.09 48.08 -24.00
CA TYR A 286 35.25 48.46 -22.61
C TYR A 286 34.20 49.52 -22.19
N PHE A 287 33.99 50.56 -22.98
CA PHE A 287 32.97 51.58 -22.73
C PHE A 287 31.57 50.99 -22.65
N VAL A 288 31.20 50.16 -23.60
CA VAL A 288 29.84 49.52 -23.63
C VAL A 288 29.66 48.60 -22.44
N VAL A 289 30.65 47.76 -22.10
CA VAL A 289 30.57 46.88 -20.93
C VAL A 289 30.44 47.70 -19.64
N THR A 290 31.30 48.68 -19.41
CA THR A 290 31.26 49.49 -18.19
C THR A 290 30.00 50.32 -18.06
N THR A 291 29.43 50.76 -19.17
CA THR A 291 28.15 51.48 -19.22
C THR A 291 26.95 50.55 -18.99
N MET A 292 26.91 49.41 -19.66
CA MET A 292 25.80 48.44 -19.50
C MET A 292 25.79 47.78 -18.11
N THR A 293 26.97 47.55 -17.51
CA THR A 293 27.10 47.02 -16.14
C THR A 293 26.94 48.09 -15.06
N THR A 294 26.66 49.32 -15.43
CA THR A 294 26.51 50.48 -14.52
C THR A 294 27.77 50.83 -13.73
N THR A 295 28.95 50.35 -14.13
CA THR A 295 30.21 50.61 -13.45
C THR A 295 30.69 52.04 -13.71
N GLY A 296 30.69 52.47 -14.98
CA GLY A 296 30.92 53.87 -15.42
C GLY A 296 32.12 54.58 -14.84
N TYR A 297 33.34 54.11 -15.09
CA TYR A 297 34.57 54.72 -14.54
C TYR A 297 34.78 56.16 -14.99
N GLY A 298 34.17 56.60 -16.12
CA GLY A 298 34.27 57.98 -16.62
C GLY A 298 35.57 58.32 -17.30
N ASP A 299 36.44 57.35 -17.52
CA ASP A 299 37.74 57.48 -18.21
C ASP A 299 37.61 57.57 -19.73
N LEU A 300 36.52 56.99 -20.26
CA LEU A 300 36.06 57.13 -21.65
C LEU A 300 34.68 57.78 -21.67
N THR A 301 34.57 58.90 -22.38
CA THR A 301 33.28 59.59 -22.54
C THR A 301 33.08 60.02 -24.01
N PRO A 302 31.86 60.02 -24.51
CA PRO A 302 31.53 60.57 -25.81
C PRO A 302 31.86 62.06 -25.87
N ASP A 303 32.19 62.56 -27.07
CA ASP A 303 32.43 64.01 -27.29
C ASP A 303 31.13 64.78 -26.98
N ARG A 304 31.28 65.77 -26.08
CA ARG A 304 30.17 66.63 -25.66
C ARG A 304 29.69 67.58 -26.74
N SER A 305 30.49 67.78 -27.79
CA SER A 305 30.15 68.60 -28.94
C SER A 305 29.07 67.94 -29.84
N HIS A 306 28.86 66.64 -29.68
CA HIS A 306 27.88 65.87 -30.49
C HIS A 306 26.68 65.42 -29.62
N PRO A 307 25.55 66.12 -29.63
CA PRO A 307 24.39 65.77 -28.82
C PRO A 307 23.84 64.36 -29.09
N ALA A 308 24.03 63.81 -30.29
CA ALA A 308 23.61 62.47 -30.68
C ALA A 308 24.38 61.39 -29.91
N ASP A 309 25.67 61.58 -29.65
CA ASP A 309 26.51 60.63 -28.93
C ASP A 309 26.13 60.57 -27.44
N ILE A 310 25.79 61.76 -26.88
CA ILE A 310 25.28 61.82 -25.50
C ILE A 310 23.93 61.09 -25.39
N ALA A 311 23.00 61.31 -26.34
CA ALA A 311 21.71 60.66 -26.38
C ALA A 311 21.85 59.15 -26.55
N ALA A 312 22.77 58.68 -27.40
CA ALA A 312 23.05 57.24 -27.57
C ALA A 312 23.63 56.62 -26.29
N ALA A 313 24.51 57.32 -25.57
CA ALA A 313 25.04 56.88 -24.29
C ALA A 313 23.94 56.75 -23.21
N MET A 314 23.02 57.73 -23.16
CA MET A 314 21.84 57.66 -22.26
C MET A 314 20.93 56.50 -22.59
N LEU A 315 20.66 56.19 -23.87
CA LEU A 315 19.88 55.02 -24.30
C LEU A 315 20.59 53.71 -23.92
N LEU A 316 21.93 53.65 -24.08
CA LEU A 316 22.71 52.49 -23.69
C LEU A 316 22.65 52.24 -22.17
N MET A 317 22.73 53.31 -21.34
CA MET A 317 22.58 53.24 -19.90
C MET A 317 21.18 52.70 -19.49
N LEU A 318 20.11 53.25 -20.08
CA LEU A 318 18.73 52.78 -19.82
C LEU A 318 18.54 51.33 -20.24
N ALA A 319 19.04 50.94 -21.41
CA ALA A 319 18.98 49.54 -21.86
C ALA A 319 19.77 48.63 -20.95
N GLY A 320 20.96 49.01 -20.52
CA GLY A 320 21.82 48.25 -19.60
C GLY A 320 21.12 47.99 -18.26
N ILE A 321 20.60 49.03 -17.61
CA ILE A 321 19.87 48.89 -16.33
C ILE A 321 18.65 47.99 -16.48
N THR A 322 17.87 48.20 -17.54
CA THR A 322 16.65 47.40 -17.78
C THR A 322 16.97 45.93 -18.00
N LEU A 323 17.94 45.62 -18.85
CA LEU A 323 18.34 44.25 -19.14
C LEU A 323 18.94 43.56 -17.91
N THR A 324 19.81 44.25 -17.17
CA THR A 324 20.38 43.72 -15.93
C THR A 324 19.29 43.43 -14.88
N GLY A 325 18.35 44.37 -14.71
CA GLY A 325 17.22 44.21 -13.80
C GLY A 325 16.33 42.99 -14.17
N LEU A 326 16.08 42.80 -15.48
CA LEU A 326 15.34 41.64 -15.98
C LEU A 326 16.07 40.30 -15.73
N PHE A 327 17.41 40.28 -15.90
CA PHE A 327 18.22 39.10 -15.57
C PHE A 327 18.17 38.75 -14.08
N ILE A 328 18.30 39.76 -13.21
CA ILE A 328 18.21 39.58 -11.75
C ILE A 328 16.83 39.10 -11.36
N ALA A 329 15.76 39.71 -11.86
CA ALA A 329 14.38 39.32 -11.59
C ALA A 329 14.10 37.89 -12.05
N PHE A 330 14.60 37.50 -13.23
CA PHE A 330 14.45 36.14 -13.74
C PHE A 330 15.25 35.14 -12.92
N GLY A 331 16.47 35.44 -12.55
CA GLY A 331 17.30 34.62 -11.65
C GLY A 331 16.63 34.42 -10.29
N ALA A 332 16.11 35.48 -9.69
CA ALA A 332 15.34 35.41 -8.46
C ALA A 332 14.09 34.54 -8.59
N SER A 333 13.38 34.66 -9.71
CA SER A 333 12.19 33.82 -9.99
C SER A 333 12.52 32.33 -10.12
N LEU A 334 13.68 32.00 -10.69
CA LEU A 334 14.15 30.61 -10.77
C LEU A 334 14.50 30.06 -9.36
N LEU A 335 15.18 30.83 -8.55
CA LEU A 335 15.53 30.47 -7.17
C LEU A 335 14.26 30.28 -6.31
N THR A 336 13.31 31.19 -6.45
CA THR A 336 12.01 31.11 -5.75
C THR A 336 11.22 29.86 -6.18
N ARG A 337 11.17 29.55 -7.48
CA ARG A 337 10.53 28.32 -7.98
C ARG A 337 11.19 27.06 -7.40
N VAL A 338 12.52 27.00 -7.39
CA VAL A 338 13.25 25.87 -6.81
C VAL A 338 12.96 25.74 -5.32
N GLN A 339 12.89 26.83 -4.58
CA GLN A 339 12.55 26.81 -3.15
C GLN A 339 11.10 26.38 -2.91
N TRP A 340 10.14 26.86 -3.71
CA TRP A 340 8.73 26.47 -3.62
C TRP A 340 8.52 24.98 -3.91
N VAL A 341 9.11 24.45 -4.96
CA VAL A 341 9.08 23.02 -5.30
C VAL A 341 9.73 22.17 -4.21
N THR A 342 10.82 22.68 -3.61
CA THR A 342 11.51 21.98 -2.52
C THR A 342 10.71 22.04 -1.21
N MET A 343 10.03 23.14 -0.92
CA MET A 343 9.14 23.28 0.25
C MET A 343 7.87 22.44 0.13
N GLN A 344 7.37 22.19 -1.08
CA GLN A 344 6.20 21.34 -1.32
C GLN A 344 6.53 19.84 -1.39
N GLY A 345 7.77 19.42 -1.15
CA GLY A 345 8.18 18.01 -1.21
C GLY A 345 8.18 17.41 -2.62
N LEU A 346 8.02 18.20 -3.68
CA LEU A 346 7.97 17.77 -5.08
C LEU A 346 9.39 17.66 -5.68
N ARG A 347 10.20 16.73 -5.15
CA ARG A 347 11.51 16.44 -5.73
C ARG A 347 11.42 15.22 -6.65
N PRO A 348 11.97 15.28 -7.88
CA PRO A 348 12.07 14.09 -8.72
C PRO A 348 12.82 12.97 -8.02
N VAL A 349 12.24 11.79 -8.00
CA VAL A 349 12.85 10.60 -7.42
C VAL A 349 13.78 9.97 -8.45
N HIS A 350 15.01 9.67 -8.03
CA HIS A 350 16.03 9.02 -8.89
C HIS A 350 16.26 7.56 -8.49
N ARG A 351 15.50 7.02 -7.53
CA ARG A 351 15.60 5.63 -7.08
C ARG A 351 15.21 4.66 -8.18
N ARG A 352 15.74 3.43 -8.09
CA ARG A 352 15.39 2.31 -8.97
C ARG A 352 15.02 1.10 -8.14
N GLY A 353 14.11 0.28 -8.67
CA GLY A 353 13.61 -0.90 -7.97
C GLY A 353 12.86 -0.57 -6.68
N HIS A 354 12.32 0.65 -6.58
CA HIS A 354 11.52 1.12 -5.45
C HIS A 354 10.04 0.77 -5.65
N ILE A 355 9.31 0.72 -4.56
CA ILE A 355 7.85 0.55 -4.56
C ILE A 355 7.22 1.92 -4.33
N VAL A 356 6.23 2.27 -5.16
CA VAL A 356 5.48 3.52 -5.03
C VAL A 356 4.20 3.24 -4.27
N VAL A 357 3.97 3.96 -3.15
CA VAL A 357 2.76 3.84 -2.32
C VAL A 357 1.97 5.14 -2.43
N CYS A 358 0.77 5.08 -2.99
CA CYS A 358 -0.13 6.21 -3.14
C CYS A 358 -1.20 6.19 -2.04
N GLY A 359 -1.10 7.12 -1.09
CA GLY A 359 -1.92 7.22 0.10
C GLY A 359 -1.26 6.61 1.35
N ALA A 360 -1.03 7.46 2.36
CA ALA A 360 -0.43 7.10 3.66
C ALA A 360 -1.48 7.04 4.78
N GLY A 361 -2.75 6.79 4.46
CA GLY A 361 -3.81 6.55 5.44
C GLY A 361 -3.56 5.29 6.27
N SER A 362 -4.56 4.81 7.01
CA SER A 362 -4.41 3.68 7.93
C SER A 362 -3.85 2.41 7.29
N ILE A 363 -4.37 2.01 6.11
CA ILE A 363 -3.85 0.83 5.39
C ILE A 363 -2.46 1.14 4.80
N GLY A 364 -2.29 2.33 4.20
CA GLY A 364 -1.02 2.75 3.62
C GLY A 364 0.11 2.78 4.64
N SER A 365 -0.13 3.28 5.85
CA SER A 365 0.85 3.24 6.95
C SER A 365 1.26 1.82 7.33
N GLY A 366 0.30 0.88 7.41
CA GLY A 366 0.61 -0.52 7.66
C GLY A 366 1.43 -1.17 6.53
N VAL A 367 1.11 -0.85 5.26
CA VAL A 367 1.90 -1.31 4.11
C VAL A 367 3.32 -0.75 4.14
N ILE A 368 3.48 0.54 4.45
CA ILE A 368 4.78 1.20 4.58
C ILE A 368 5.62 0.50 5.66
N ASP A 369 5.04 0.22 6.85
CA ASP A 369 5.75 -0.47 7.93
C ASP A 369 6.25 -1.85 7.51
N LEU A 370 5.39 -2.66 6.89
CA LEU A 370 5.75 -4.00 6.43
C LEU A 370 6.84 -3.98 5.34
N LEU A 371 6.76 -3.04 4.40
CA LEU A 371 7.75 -2.92 3.33
C LEU A 371 9.10 -2.42 3.85
N LEU A 372 9.10 -1.50 4.81
CA LEU A 372 10.33 -1.01 5.47
C LEU A 372 10.98 -2.10 6.32
N ALA A 373 10.19 -2.91 7.03
CA ALA A 373 10.71 -4.07 7.77
C ALA A 373 11.42 -5.09 6.86
N LEU A 374 11.09 -5.11 5.56
CA LEU A 374 11.74 -5.92 4.52
C LEU A 374 12.84 -5.18 3.75
N ASP A 375 13.31 -4.05 4.27
CA ASP A 375 14.36 -3.20 3.65
C ASP A 375 14.03 -2.80 2.19
N LYS A 376 12.74 -2.61 1.87
CA LYS A 376 12.32 -2.15 0.54
C LYS A 376 12.47 -0.64 0.44
N ARG A 377 12.91 -0.17 -0.74
CA ARG A 377 13.00 1.26 -1.05
C ARG A 377 11.62 1.79 -1.40
N LEU A 378 11.17 2.84 -0.72
CA LEU A 378 9.84 3.38 -0.90
C LEU A 378 9.85 4.79 -1.44
N VAL A 379 8.82 5.09 -2.22
CA VAL A 379 8.38 6.42 -2.60
C VAL A 379 6.92 6.53 -2.20
N VAL A 380 6.60 7.39 -1.26
CA VAL A 380 5.24 7.57 -0.76
C VAL A 380 4.68 8.86 -1.32
N ILE A 381 3.48 8.82 -1.88
CA ILE A 381 2.73 10.00 -2.34
C ILE A 381 1.56 10.19 -1.39
N GLU A 382 1.50 11.35 -0.75
CA GLU A 382 0.37 11.73 0.12
C GLU A 382 -0.07 13.17 -0.19
N ARG A 383 -1.38 13.37 -0.34
CA ARG A 383 -1.93 14.68 -0.71
C ARG A 383 -1.82 15.69 0.42
N ALA A 384 -2.05 15.24 1.65
CA ALA A 384 -2.03 16.06 2.85
C ALA A 384 -1.30 15.30 3.98
N PRO A 385 0.06 15.21 3.91
CA PRO A 385 0.82 14.49 4.91
C PRO A 385 0.72 15.20 6.27
N ASP A 386 0.45 14.42 7.31
CA ASP A 386 0.54 14.89 8.70
C ASP A 386 2.00 14.93 9.17
N THR A 387 2.22 15.49 10.35
CA THR A 387 3.58 15.58 10.95
C THR A 387 4.19 14.21 11.18
N THR A 388 3.37 13.21 11.51
CA THR A 388 3.81 11.84 11.81
C THR A 388 4.45 11.18 10.60
N ILE A 389 3.81 11.23 9.41
CA ILE A 389 4.38 10.63 8.21
C ILE A 389 5.62 11.38 7.72
N VAL A 390 5.68 12.71 7.93
CA VAL A 390 6.84 13.53 7.57
C VAL A 390 8.05 13.17 8.45
N GLU A 391 7.86 13.02 9.75
CA GLU A 391 8.91 12.59 10.69
C GLU A 391 9.38 11.17 10.36
N ARG A 392 8.46 10.24 10.16
CA ARG A 392 8.78 8.87 9.74
C ARG A 392 9.58 8.81 8.44
N ALA A 393 9.24 9.64 7.45
CA ALA A 393 9.98 9.67 6.19
C ALA A 393 11.45 10.08 6.40
N ARG A 394 11.71 10.98 7.35
CA ARG A 394 13.07 11.40 7.72
C ARG A 394 13.83 10.32 8.49
N GLU A 395 13.18 9.72 9.49
CA GLU A 395 13.80 8.71 10.37
C GLU A 395 14.08 7.40 9.62
N GLN A 396 13.13 6.95 8.80
CA GLN A 396 13.19 5.68 8.08
C GLN A 396 13.71 5.82 6.63
N HIS A 397 14.10 7.03 6.22
CA HIS A 397 14.82 7.33 4.98
C HIS A 397 14.06 6.93 3.68
N PHE A 398 12.75 7.09 3.63
CA PHE A 398 11.98 6.96 2.40
C PHE A 398 11.63 8.32 1.78
N ASP A 399 11.38 8.35 0.47
CA ASP A 399 11.01 9.58 -0.22
C ASP A 399 9.51 9.85 -0.06
N LEU A 400 9.17 11.01 0.48
CA LEU A 400 7.78 11.48 0.61
C LEU A 400 7.53 12.60 -0.40
N LEU A 401 6.58 12.37 -1.30
CA LEU A 401 6.08 13.36 -2.26
C LEU A 401 4.72 13.88 -1.78
N THR A 402 4.64 15.18 -1.54
CA THR A 402 3.38 15.83 -1.21
C THR A 402 2.65 16.19 -2.48
N GLY A 403 1.51 15.55 -2.75
CA GLY A 403 0.75 15.84 -3.97
C GLY A 403 -0.39 14.86 -4.23
N ASP A 404 -1.15 15.18 -5.25
CA ASP A 404 -2.23 14.32 -5.73
C ASP A 404 -1.66 13.29 -6.71
N ALA A 405 -1.77 12.01 -6.33
CA ALA A 405 -1.23 10.90 -7.11
C ALA A 405 -1.97 10.65 -8.43
N SER A 406 -3.19 11.18 -8.62
CA SER A 406 -3.89 11.09 -9.91
C SER A 406 -3.31 12.02 -10.97
N ARG A 407 -2.57 13.04 -10.54
CA ARG A 407 -2.00 14.01 -11.48
C ARG A 407 -0.78 13.44 -12.20
N ASP A 408 -0.78 13.54 -13.51
CA ASP A 408 0.35 13.15 -14.37
C ASP A 408 1.68 13.74 -13.91
N THR A 409 1.67 15.02 -13.52
CA THR A 409 2.86 15.72 -13.04
C THR A 409 3.45 15.11 -11.76
N THR A 410 2.61 14.56 -10.88
CA THR A 410 3.06 13.89 -9.65
C THR A 410 3.64 12.50 -9.97
N LEU A 411 2.96 11.73 -10.83
CA LEU A 411 3.44 10.43 -11.27
C LEU A 411 4.76 10.51 -12.05
N ASP A 412 4.97 11.57 -12.83
CA ASP A 412 6.22 11.81 -13.57
C ASP A 412 7.43 12.01 -12.64
N LEU A 413 7.20 12.51 -11.41
CA LEU A 413 8.25 12.67 -10.41
C LEU A 413 8.69 11.35 -9.76
N CYS A 414 7.89 10.29 -9.86
CA CYS A 414 8.12 9.03 -9.15
C CYS A 414 9.07 8.07 -9.86
N ASN A 415 9.61 8.39 -11.05
CA ASN A 415 10.46 7.50 -11.85
C ASN A 415 9.84 6.09 -12.05
N LEU A 416 8.55 6.05 -12.46
CA LEU A 416 7.79 4.80 -12.61
C LEU A 416 8.41 3.82 -13.60
N GLY A 417 9.15 4.31 -14.61
CA GLY A 417 9.87 3.46 -15.56
C GLY A 417 10.97 2.58 -14.92
N ALA A 418 11.42 2.91 -13.71
CA ALA A 418 12.40 2.15 -12.94
C ALA A 418 11.85 1.65 -11.59
N ALA A 419 10.56 1.82 -11.32
CA ALA A 419 9.89 1.29 -10.13
C ALA A 419 9.69 -0.23 -10.24
N HIS A 420 9.67 -0.90 -9.09
CA HIS A 420 9.34 -2.33 -8.99
C HIS A 420 7.83 -2.54 -9.11
N SER A 421 7.05 -1.78 -8.36
CA SER A 421 5.58 -1.86 -8.35
C SER A 421 4.97 -0.55 -7.85
N LEU A 422 3.66 -0.40 -8.04
CA LEU A 422 2.86 0.70 -7.49
C LEU A 422 1.67 0.14 -6.72
N ILE A 423 1.35 0.76 -5.58
CA ILE A 423 0.20 0.42 -4.75
C ILE A 423 -0.68 1.65 -4.60
N ALA A 424 -1.93 1.58 -5.04
CA ALA A 424 -2.92 2.65 -4.88
C ALA A 424 -3.86 2.34 -3.71
N LEU A 425 -3.74 3.09 -2.61
CA LEU A 425 -4.37 2.83 -1.31
C LEU A 425 -5.19 4.01 -0.78
N THR A 426 -5.62 4.93 -1.64
CA THR A 426 -6.48 6.02 -1.20
C THR A 426 -7.85 5.50 -0.76
N ASN A 427 -8.64 6.32 -0.10
CA ASN A 427 -9.99 5.95 0.33
C ASN A 427 -11.07 6.16 -0.75
N VAL A 428 -10.67 6.51 -1.98
CA VAL A 428 -11.58 6.78 -3.10
C VAL A 428 -11.25 5.82 -4.25
N ASP A 429 -12.15 4.92 -4.56
CA ASP A 429 -11.95 3.83 -5.53
C ASP A 429 -11.66 4.33 -6.95
N THR A 430 -12.42 5.35 -7.40
CA THR A 430 -12.19 5.97 -8.72
C THR A 430 -10.83 6.61 -8.83
N LEU A 431 -10.33 7.22 -7.75
CA LEU A 431 -8.99 7.80 -7.69
C LEU A 431 -7.90 6.72 -7.77
N ASN A 432 -8.09 5.58 -7.08
CA ASN A 432 -7.17 4.46 -7.15
C ASN A 432 -7.09 3.90 -8.58
N LEU A 433 -8.23 3.79 -9.28
CA LEU A 433 -8.26 3.37 -10.67
C LEU A 433 -7.56 4.39 -11.59
N GLU A 434 -7.80 5.69 -11.39
CA GLU A 434 -7.15 6.76 -12.16
C GLU A 434 -5.62 6.71 -12.00
N ILE A 435 -5.12 6.56 -10.76
CA ILE A 435 -3.70 6.38 -10.45
C ILE A 435 -3.14 5.17 -11.19
N ALA A 436 -3.85 4.04 -11.16
CA ALA A 436 -3.40 2.80 -11.81
C ALA A 436 -3.30 2.94 -13.33
N LEU A 437 -4.30 3.54 -13.96
CA LEU A 437 -4.30 3.78 -15.41
C LEU A 437 -3.18 4.75 -15.80
N GLY A 438 -2.97 5.82 -15.04
CA GLY A 438 -1.87 6.76 -15.24
C GLY A 438 -0.50 6.11 -15.07
N ALA A 439 -0.35 5.19 -14.12
CA ALA A 439 0.88 4.44 -13.88
C ALA A 439 1.14 3.42 -15.01
N ARG A 440 0.12 2.69 -15.47
CA ARG A 440 0.22 1.73 -16.58
C ARG A 440 0.61 2.40 -17.89
N ALA A 441 0.10 3.60 -18.14
CA ALA A 441 0.48 4.38 -19.32
C ALA A 441 1.99 4.72 -19.36
N ARG A 442 2.64 4.80 -18.20
CA ARG A 442 4.08 5.11 -18.05
C ARG A 442 4.97 3.87 -18.02
N ASN A 443 4.46 2.80 -17.44
CA ASN A 443 5.15 1.52 -17.36
C ASN A 443 4.15 0.36 -17.51
N PRO A 444 3.90 -0.12 -18.73
CA PRO A 444 2.88 -1.15 -19.03
C PRO A 444 3.13 -2.50 -18.35
N THR A 445 4.38 -2.81 -18.00
CA THR A 445 4.76 -4.10 -17.41
C THR A 445 4.94 -4.06 -15.90
N MET A 446 4.77 -2.88 -15.28
CA MET A 446 4.93 -2.73 -13.84
C MET A 446 3.73 -3.32 -13.10
N PRO A 447 3.94 -4.18 -12.09
CA PRO A 447 2.87 -4.64 -11.21
C PRO A 447 2.17 -3.47 -10.52
N ILE A 448 0.83 -3.47 -10.53
CA ILE A 448 0.01 -2.44 -9.92
C ILE A 448 -0.99 -3.10 -8.97
N VAL A 449 -0.91 -2.77 -7.69
CA VAL A 449 -1.80 -3.28 -6.66
C VAL A 449 -2.85 -2.23 -6.33
N LEU A 450 -4.13 -2.61 -6.41
CA LEU A 450 -5.26 -1.71 -6.26
C LEU A 450 -6.09 -2.04 -5.02
N ARG A 451 -6.42 -1.01 -4.25
CA ARG A 451 -7.45 -1.08 -3.23
C ARG A 451 -8.78 -0.60 -3.80
N ILE A 452 -9.81 -1.42 -3.65
CA ILE A 452 -11.21 -1.09 -3.95
C ILE A 452 -12.03 -1.41 -2.70
N ALA A 453 -13.03 -0.61 -2.36
CA ALA A 453 -13.81 -0.82 -1.14
C ALA A 453 -14.77 -2.01 -1.28
N GLU A 454 -15.48 -2.10 -2.40
CA GLU A 454 -16.49 -3.10 -2.67
C GLU A 454 -15.93 -4.26 -3.48
N ALA A 455 -16.21 -5.51 -3.04
CA ALA A 455 -15.66 -6.71 -3.66
C ALA A 455 -16.14 -6.90 -5.12
N SER A 456 -17.44 -6.71 -5.39
CA SER A 456 -18.02 -6.84 -6.73
C SER A 456 -17.42 -5.84 -7.73
N PHE A 457 -17.13 -4.63 -7.27
CA PHE A 457 -16.48 -3.60 -8.08
C PHE A 457 -15.00 -3.94 -8.30
N ALA A 458 -14.31 -4.49 -7.29
CA ALA A 458 -12.93 -4.96 -7.42
C ALA A 458 -12.81 -6.05 -8.50
N GLU A 459 -13.71 -7.04 -8.50
CA GLU A 459 -13.75 -8.09 -9.52
C GLU A 459 -14.04 -7.54 -10.92
N SER A 460 -14.92 -6.55 -11.02
CA SER A 460 -15.24 -5.90 -12.29
C SER A 460 -14.04 -5.16 -12.85
N ILE A 461 -13.29 -4.42 -12.01
CA ILE A 461 -12.05 -3.73 -12.38
C ILE A 461 -10.99 -4.74 -12.81
N ALA A 462 -10.79 -5.82 -12.04
CA ALA A 462 -9.82 -6.86 -12.37
C ALA A 462 -10.07 -7.45 -13.77
N ARG A 463 -11.33 -7.78 -14.09
CA ARG A 463 -11.71 -8.38 -15.37
C ARG A 463 -11.63 -7.43 -16.57
N HIS A 464 -12.08 -6.18 -16.41
CA HIS A 464 -12.21 -5.24 -17.54
C HIS A 464 -10.93 -4.46 -17.81
N PHE A 465 -10.11 -4.24 -16.79
CA PHE A 465 -8.86 -3.49 -16.91
C PHE A 465 -7.61 -4.35 -16.76
N GLU A 466 -7.78 -5.67 -16.60
CA GLU A 466 -6.65 -6.61 -16.44
C GLU A 466 -5.70 -6.23 -15.29
N PHE A 467 -6.26 -5.78 -14.16
CA PHE A 467 -5.53 -5.54 -12.93
C PHE A 467 -5.70 -6.75 -12.00
N GLU A 468 -4.90 -7.79 -12.18
CA GLU A 468 -5.00 -9.06 -11.45
C GLU A 468 -4.87 -8.87 -9.92
N THR A 469 -4.09 -7.89 -9.47
CA THR A 469 -3.85 -7.58 -8.06
C THR A 469 -4.77 -6.48 -7.53
N THR A 470 -6.09 -6.64 -7.75
CA THR A 470 -7.13 -5.75 -7.23
C THR A 470 -7.83 -6.41 -6.04
N TYR A 471 -7.78 -5.76 -4.88
CA TYR A 471 -8.32 -6.33 -3.64
C TYR A 471 -9.28 -5.38 -2.94
N SER A 472 -10.34 -5.96 -2.37
CA SER A 472 -11.20 -5.26 -1.41
C SER A 472 -10.65 -5.45 0.02
N ALA A 473 -10.33 -4.35 0.69
CA ALA A 473 -9.88 -4.40 2.08
C ALA A 473 -10.94 -4.99 3.01
N ALA A 474 -12.22 -4.75 2.71
CA ALA A 474 -13.32 -5.33 3.45
C ALA A 474 -13.42 -6.84 3.23
N ALA A 475 -13.35 -7.30 1.99
CA ALA A 475 -13.38 -8.73 1.65
C ALA A 475 -12.17 -9.49 2.23
N LEU A 476 -11.00 -8.85 2.27
CA LEU A 476 -9.81 -9.44 2.88
C LEU A 476 -9.94 -9.62 4.40
N ALA A 477 -10.62 -8.70 5.09
CA ALA A 477 -10.68 -8.71 6.56
C ALA A 477 -11.96 -9.37 7.11
N ALA A 478 -13.09 -9.34 6.41
CA ALA A 478 -14.36 -9.86 6.88
C ALA A 478 -14.26 -11.34 7.36
N PRO A 479 -13.60 -12.25 6.63
CA PRO A 479 -13.44 -13.64 7.09
C PRO A 479 -12.69 -13.76 8.43
N ALA A 480 -11.74 -12.84 8.73
CA ALA A 480 -11.03 -12.84 10.00
C ALA A 480 -11.94 -12.38 11.15
N PHE A 481 -12.74 -11.33 10.94
CA PHE A 481 -13.73 -10.87 11.94
C PHE A 481 -14.77 -11.95 12.23
N VAL A 482 -15.28 -12.61 11.19
CA VAL A 482 -16.23 -13.73 11.32
C VAL A 482 -15.57 -14.90 12.04
N GLY A 483 -14.39 -15.29 11.66
CA GLY A 483 -13.66 -16.37 12.34
C GLY A 483 -13.38 -16.07 13.81
N LEU A 484 -12.99 -14.84 14.16
CA LEU A 484 -12.78 -14.42 15.54
C LEU A 484 -14.06 -14.43 16.38
N SER A 485 -15.23 -14.32 15.78
CA SER A 485 -16.51 -14.46 16.51
C SER A 485 -16.70 -15.87 17.06
N ARG A 486 -16.02 -16.86 16.49
CA ARG A 486 -16.15 -18.28 16.81
C ARG A 486 -14.86 -18.85 17.45
N PHE A 487 -13.68 -18.46 16.94
CA PHE A 487 -12.39 -18.96 17.40
C PHE A 487 -11.36 -17.83 17.58
N PRO A 488 -10.80 -17.63 18.78
CA PRO A 488 -9.88 -16.53 19.06
C PRO A 488 -8.61 -16.50 18.20
N GLY A 489 -8.17 -17.66 17.71
CA GLY A 489 -6.97 -17.80 16.87
C GLY A 489 -7.24 -17.66 15.36
N SER A 490 -8.45 -17.31 14.93
CA SER A 490 -8.75 -17.17 13.50
C SER A 490 -7.99 -16.02 12.85
N ARG A 491 -7.42 -16.28 11.68
CA ARG A 491 -6.67 -15.33 10.85
C ARG A 491 -7.35 -15.07 9.49
N GLY A 492 -8.54 -15.62 9.27
CA GLY A 492 -9.31 -15.46 8.05
C GLY A 492 -9.45 -16.75 7.25
N ARG A 493 -9.63 -16.61 5.95
CA ARG A 493 -9.78 -17.71 5.01
C ARG A 493 -8.92 -17.54 3.76
N VAL A 494 -8.69 -18.64 3.08
CA VAL A 494 -8.02 -18.70 1.79
C VAL A 494 -8.72 -19.74 0.91
N GLU A 495 -8.83 -19.44 -0.38
CA GLU A 495 -9.43 -20.34 -1.36
C GLU A 495 -8.41 -20.71 -2.44
N PHE A 496 -8.32 -21.98 -2.76
CA PHE A 496 -7.54 -22.50 -3.89
C PHE A 496 -8.04 -23.89 -4.28
N GLY A 497 -7.87 -24.25 -5.54
CA GLY A 497 -8.36 -25.53 -6.07
C GLY A 497 -9.87 -25.72 -5.94
N GLY A 498 -10.66 -24.64 -5.87
CA GLY A 498 -12.10 -24.68 -5.66
C GLY A 498 -12.52 -25.13 -4.24
N GLN A 499 -11.57 -25.19 -3.31
CA GLN A 499 -11.80 -25.50 -1.91
C GLN A 499 -11.43 -24.32 -1.02
N GLU A 500 -12.26 -24.04 -0.02
CA GLU A 500 -12.04 -22.99 0.97
C GLU A 500 -11.44 -23.55 2.25
N PHE A 501 -10.45 -22.83 2.81
CA PHE A 501 -9.77 -23.19 4.05
C PHE A 501 -9.81 -22.03 5.04
N ALA A 502 -10.18 -22.33 6.29
CA ALA A 502 -9.99 -21.43 7.40
C ALA A 502 -8.51 -21.42 7.80
N ILE A 503 -7.95 -20.24 8.03
CA ILE A 503 -6.62 -20.05 8.57
C ILE A 503 -6.73 -19.86 10.07
N GLY A 504 -6.11 -20.72 10.85
CA GLY A 504 -6.11 -20.67 12.31
C GLY A 504 -4.71 -20.64 12.90
N GLU A 505 -4.52 -19.85 13.95
CA GLU A 505 -3.34 -19.88 14.79
C GLU A 505 -3.68 -20.64 16.07
N ILE A 506 -2.96 -21.70 16.36
CA ILE A 506 -3.17 -22.59 17.51
C ILE A 506 -1.89 -22.71 18.33
N GLY A 507 -2.05 -22.92 19.64
CA GLY A 507 -0.92 -23.16 20.55
C GLY A 507 -0.53 -24.63 20.66
N ASP A 508 0.45 -24.90 21.53
CA ASP A 508 0.97 -26.24 21.81
C ASP A 508 -0.04 -27.20 22.47
N GLU A 509 -1.12 -26.67 23.05
CA GLU A 509 -2.23 -27.45 23.58
C GLU A 509 -2.89 -28.36 22.54
N PHE A 510 -2.85 -27.97 21.25
CA PHE A 510 -3.39 -28.74 20.14
C PHE A 510 -2.45 -29.82 19.58
N ARG A 511 -1.23 -29.94 20.11
CA ARG A 511 -0.23 -30.93 19.65
C ARG A 511 -0.78 -32.36 19.70
N ARG A 512 -1.49 -32.73 20.80
CA ARG A 512 -2.00 -34.08 21.02
C ARG A 512 -3.37 -34.32 20.37
N THR A 513 -4.13 -33.28 20.22
CA THR A 513 -5.50 -33.31 19.67
C THR A 513 -5.68 -32.18 18.64
N PRO A 514 -5.02 -32.31 17.48
CA PRO A 514 -5.17 -31.30 16.43
C PRO A 514 -6.62 -31.27 15.93
N PRO A 515 -7.07 -30.13 15.39
CA PRO A 515 -8.37 -30.05 14.72
C PRO A 515 -8.44 -31.10 13.61
N PRO A 516 -9.59 -31.75 13.41
CA PRO A 516 -9.74 -32.77 12.37
C PRO A 516 -9.46 -32.18 10.99
N ASN A 517 -8.70 -32.92 10.18
CA ASN A 517 -8.25 -32.54 8.84
C ASN A 517 -7.45 -31.22 8.78
N ALA A 518 -6.89 -30.75 9.91
CA ALA A 518 -6.02 -29.58 9.92
C ALA A 518 -4.68 -29.89 9.25
N ILE A 519 -4.22 -29.00 8.40
CA ILE A 519 -2.93 -29.05 7.71
C ILE A 519 -2.00 -28.03 8.39
N PRO A 520 -0.97 -28.45 9.12
CA PRO A 520 0.02 -27.51 9.66
C PRO A 520 0.86 -26.95 8.51
N ILE A 521 1.06 -25.64 8.49
CA ILE A 521 1.81 -24.97 7.41
C ILE A 521 3.03 -24.22 7.92
N ALA A 522 3.00 -23.75 9.16
CA ALA A 522 4.11 -23.06 9.79
C ALA A 522 4.08 -23.19 11.32
N VAL A 523 5.26 -23.10 11.94
CA VAL A 523 5.44 -23.02 13.39
C VAL A 523 6.28 -21.78 13.71
N SER A 524 5.90 -21.11 14.79
CA SER A 524 6.67 -20.02 15.37
C SER A 524 7.25 -20.43 16.72
N ARG A 525 8.58 -20.35 16.84
CA ARG A 525 9.33 -20.51 18.10
C ARG A 525 9.85 -19.16 18.56
N GLY A 526 9.08 -18.47 19.40
CA GLY A 526 9.31 -17.07 19.71
C GLY A 526 9.14 -16.22 18.44
N SER A 527 10.20 -15.55 17.98
CA SER A 527 10.21 -14.75 16.74
C SER A 527 10.66 -15.54 15.48
N LYS A 528 11.07 -16.80 15.62
CA LYS A 528 11.54 -17.61 14.48
C LYS A 528 10.39 -18.29 13.79
N PHE A 529 10.34 -18.11 12.47
CA PHE A 529 9.40 -18.77 11.58
C PHE A 529 10.05 -20.03 10.98
N GLU A 530 9.35 -21.17 11.03
CA GLU A 530 9.75 -22.43 10.41
C GLU A 530 8.54 -23.02 9.67
N ILE A 531 8.79 -23.68 8.53
CA ILE A 531 7.75 -24.44 7.81
C ILE A 531 7.44 -25.70 8.62
N ALA A 532 6.16 -26.01 8.79
CA ALA A 532 5.69 -27.20 9.49
C ALA A 532 5.08 -28.21 8.52
N HIS A 533 5.38 -29.49 8.73
CA HIS A 533 4.82 -30.60 7.95
C HIS A 533 3.86 -31.46 8.80
N ASP A 534 4.05 -31.46 10.12
CA ASP A 534 3.26 -32.20 11.10
C ASP A 534 3.12 -31.41 12.40
N PHE A 535 2.27 -31.87 13.29
CA PHE A 535 2.07 -31.28 14.62
C PHE A 535 3.14 -31.71 15.63
N ASP A 536 3.95 -32.70 15.33
CA ASP A 536 5.03 -33.17 16.20
C ASP A 536 6.17 -32.12 16.31
N ALA A 537 6.24 -31.22 15.33
CA ALA A 537 7.17 -30.09 15.33
C ALA A 537 6.89 -29.06 16.44
N LEU A 538 5.67 -29.04 17.04
CA LEU A 538 5.29 -28.11 18.10
C LEU A 538 5.98 -28.45 19.43
N GLY A 539 6.73 -27.50 19.97
CA GLY A 539 7.26 -27.52 21.32
C GLY A 539 6.40 -26.71 22.31
N PRO A 540 6.72 -26.77 23.62
CA PRO A 540 6.03 -25.96 24.62
C PRO A 540 6.15 -24.44 24.33
N GLY A 541 5.01 -23.74 24.28
CA GLY A 541 4.94 -22.30 24.00
C GLY A 541 5.07 -21.93 22.52
N ASP A 542 5.18 -22.91 21.62
CA ASP A 542 5.16 -22.65 20.17
C ASP A 542 3.73 -22.36 19.70
N ARG A 543 3.63 -21.62 18.59
CA ARG A 543 2.37 -21.39 17.88
C ARG A 543 2.44 -22.00 16.48
N ALA A 544 1.36 -22.65 16.05
CA ALA A 544 1.24 -23.18 14.69
C ALA A 544 0.21 -22.40 13.89
N LEU A 545 0.50 -22.17 12.63
CA LEU A 545 -0.47 -21.74 11.63
C LEU A 545 -0.98 -22.99 10.91
N VAL A 546 -2.29 -23.14 10.87
CA VAL A 546 -2.97 -24.32 10.30
C VAL A 546 -4.01 -23.89 9.28
N LEU A 547 -4.22 -24.75 8.28
CA LEU A 547 -5.35 -24.69 7.37
C LEU A 547 -6.35 -25.78 7.76
N VAL A 548 -7.62 -25.40 7.87
CA VAL A 548 -8.70 -26.34 8.13
C VAL A 548 -9.70 -26.23 6.99
N PRO A 549 -9.97 -27.33 6.25
CA PRO A 549 -10.97 -27.32 5.20
C PRO A 549 -12.31 -26.88 5.77
N THR A 550 -12.92 -25.85 5.16
CA THR A 550 -14.30 -25.51 5.44
C THR A 550 -15.16 -26.39 4.54
N ALA A 551 -15.68 -27.50 5.08
CA ALA A 551 -16.66 -28.27 4.33
C ALA A 551 -17.83 -27.33 3.94
N PRO A 552 -18.50 -27.51 2.78
CA PRO A 552 -19.71 -26.76 2.49
C PRO A 552 -20.64 -26.96 3.69
N PHE A 553 -20.96 -25.90 4.39
CA PHE A 553 -21.64 -25.87 5.69
C PHE A 553 -23.07 -26.47 5.55
N ARG A 554 -23.18 -27.78 5.47
CA ARG A 554 -24.47 -28.46 5.44
C ARG A 554 -24.96 -28.90 6.82
N ASN A 555 -24.09 -28.96 7.87
CA ASN A 555 -24.46 -29.51 9.18
C ASN A 555 -23.87 -28.76 10.39
N GLY A 556 -23.69 -27.44 10.37
CA GLY A 556 -23.51 -26.63 11.59
C GLY A 556 -22.28 -26.87 12.47
N GLU A 557 -21.39 -27.81 12.15
CA GLU A 557 -20.15 -28.06 12.90
C GLU A 557 -18.95 -27.40 12.23
N ASP A 558 -18.56 -26.26 12.75
CA ASP A 558 -17.27 -25.63 12.44
C ASP A 558 -16.16 -26.42 13.16
N THR A 559 -15.31 -27.11 12.41
CA THR A 559 -14.29 -28.02 12.97
C THR A 559 -13.29 -27.29 13.88
N LEU A 560 -12.97 -26.02 13.63
CA LEU A 560 -12.14 -25.20 14.53
C LEU A 560 -12.90 -24.77 15.79
N ALA A 561 -14.17 -24.37 15.66
CA ALA A 561 -14.99 -23.99 16.80
C ALA A 561 -15.33 -25.21 17.67
N ALA A 562 -15.69 -26.34 17.08
CA ALA A 562 -15.97 -27.59 17.79
C ALA A 562 -14.73 -28.13 18.52
N ALA A 563 -13.53 -27.98 17.94
CA ALA A 563 -12.28 -28.33 18.63
C ALA A 563 -11.99 -27.39 19.81
N ALA A 564 -12.25 -26.09 19.66
CA ALA A 564 -12.09 -25.09 20.70
C ALA A 564 -13.11 -25.27 21.84
N GLU A 565 -14.39 -25.59 21.53
CA GLU A 565 -15.39 -25.88 22.54
C GLU A 565 -15.07 -27.14 23.36
N ARG A 566 -14.58 -28.20 22.74
CA ARG A 566 -14.15 -29.42 23.44
C ARG A 566 -13.01 -29.16 24.41
N LEU A 567 -12.09 -28.27 24.07
CA LEU A 567 -10.99 -27.87 24.97
C LEU A 567 -11.45 -26.96 26.12
N LEU A 568 -12.44 -26.10 25.88
CA LEU A 568 -13.03 -25.25 26.92
C LEU A 568 -13.94 -26.02 27.89
N GLN A 569 -14.56 -27.13 27.43
CA GLN A 569 -15.38 -28.02 28.27
C GLN A 569 -14.55 -29.03 29.08
N GLY A 570 -13.29 -29.24 28.74
CA GLY A 570 -12.34 -30.10 29.45
C GLY A 570 -11.50 -29.41 30.54
N ARG A 571 -11.83 -28.15 30.89
CA ARG A 571 -11.22 -27.40 31.98
C ARG A 571 -12.21 -27.21 33.14
#